data_3605c9be74cd6b851fd485923ba1785a
#
_entry.id   3605c9be74cd6b851fd485923ba1785a
#
_cell.length_a   1.000
_cell.length_b   1.000
_cell.length_c   1.000
_cell.angle_alpha   90.00
_cell.angle_beta   90.00
_cell.angle_gamma   90.00
#
_symmetry.space_group_name_H-M   'P 1'
#
loop_
_entity.id
_entity.type
_entity.pdbx_description
1 polymer ?
#
loop_
_entity_poly.entity_id
_entity_poly.type
_entity_poly.pdbx_seq_one_letter_code
_entity_poly.pdbx_strand_id
1 'polypeptide(L)'
;QDGQHIKDLFEQGKKGYVLLKTEPGKESVIADKARESLEQADFVVSMTCHADDEAFEYADVILPVASFLETSGSYVNVNGLWQDFAAAVSAPGEAKPAWKVLRVLGNLLNLKNFDYVSAEDVRKEVKGRLSAVGDRIKPKWQCPETLPRDGFAPRPVNMYQIDGWLRRSPSLQDTALAKGQEILKRPRLSPFHNIVGGV
;
A
#
# COMPACT_ATOMS: atom_id res chain seq x y z
N GLN A 1 -14.82 -14.62 1.77
CA GLN A 1 -14.53 -14.23 0.38
C GLN A 1 -13.03 -14.03 0.30
N ASP A 2 -12.38 -14.72 -0.61
CA ASP A 2 -10.97 -14.51 -0.88
C ASP A 2 -10.83 -13.20 -1.66
N GLY A 3 -9.94 -12.31 -1.21
CA GLY A 3 -9.62 -11.09 -1.92
C GLY A 3 -8.94 -11.42 -3.25
N GLN A 4 -9.04 -10.52 -4.22
CA GLN A 4 -8.30 -10.64 -5.47
C GLN A 4 -6.89 -10.06 -5.30
N HIS A 5 -5.92 -10.61 -5.99
CA HIS A 5 -4.59 -10.05 -6.06
C HIS A 5 -4.64 -8.69 -6.80
N ILE A 6 -3.83 -7.73 -6.39
CA ILE A 6 -3.83 -6.38 -6.97
C ILE A 6 -3.59 -6.38 -8.49
N LYS A 7 -2.75 -7.30 -8.98
CA LYS A 7 -2.52 -7.50 -10.40
C LYS A 7 -3.82 -7.86 -11.13
N ASP A 8 -4.56 -8.84 -10.62
CA ASP A 8 -5.82 -9.29 -11.23
C ASP A 8 -6.90 -8.22 -11.18
N LEU A 9 -6.91 -7.39 -10.11
CA LEU A 9 -7.84 -6.26 -9.99
C LEU A 9 -7.67 -5.26 -11.14
N PHE A 10 -6.44 -4.88 -11.45
CA PHE A 10 -6.15 -3.89 -12.48
C PHE A 10 -6.11 -4.48 -13.89
N GLU A 11 -5.68 -5.75 -14.07
CA GLU A 11 -5.70 -6.40 -15.38
C GLU A 11 -7.11 -6.67 -15.90
N GLN A 12 -8.03 -7.05 -14.99
CA GLN A 12 -9.44 -7.29 -15.35
C GLN A 12 -10.27 -6.02 -15.43
N GLY A 13 -9.81 -4.93 -14.79
CA GLY A 13 -10.58 -3.71 -14.62
C GLY A 13 -11.80 -3.89 -13.70
N LYS A 14 -12.21 -2.83 -13.07
CA LYS A 14 -13.43 -2.79 -12.25
C LYS A 14 -14.23 -1.53 -12.62
N LYS A 15 -15.54 -1.59 -12.43
CA LYS A 15 -16.42 -0.44 -12.65
C LYS A 15 -16.20 0.67 -11.64
N GLY A 16 -15.80 0.33 -10.42
CA GLY A 16 -15.55 1.31 -9.39
C GLY A 16 -14.39 0.92 -8.49
N TYR A 17 -13.67 1.92 -8.01
CA TYR A 17 -12.55 1.77 -7.08
C TYR A 17 -12.72 2.67 -5.87
N VAL A 18 -12.35 2.13 -4.72
CA VAL A 18 -12.12 2.92 -3.51
C VAL A 18 -10.65 2.72 -3.13
N LEU A 19 -9.86 3.75 -3.31
CA LEU A 19 -8.44 3.78 -2.99
C LEU A 19 -8.27 4.32 -1.57
N LEU A 20 -7.51 3.62 -0.74
CA LEU A 20 -7.22 4.04 0.63
C LEU A 20 -5.73 4.19 0.83
N LYS A 21 -5.26 5.45 0.88
CA LYS A 21 -3.85 5.82 1.10
C LYS A 21 -2.88 5.10 0.16
N THR A 22 -3.26 4.94 -1.09
CA THR A 22 -2.44 4.29 -2.12
C THR A 22 -2.46 5.12 -3.39
N GLU A 23 -1.34 5.11 -4.09
CA GLU A 23 -1.12 5.74 -5.39
C GLU A 23 -0.73 4.66 -6.41
N PRO A 24 -1.70 3.89 -6.93
CA PRO A 24 -1.42 2.68 -7.72
C PRO A 24 -0.56 2.92 -8.95
N GLY A 25 -0.66 4.10 -9.57
CA GLY A 25 0.17 4.51 -10.71
C GLY A 25 1.65 4.72 -10.37
N LYS A 26 2.02 4.78 -9.08
CA LYS A 26 3.40 4.97 -8.60
C LYS A 26 3.91 3.83 -7.75
N GLU A 27 3.04 3.18 -7.00
CA GLU A 27 3.38 2.18 -5.98
C GLU A 27 3.25 0.74 -6.48
N SER A 28 2.56 0.54 -7.62
CA SER A 28 2.35 -0.79 -8.19
C SER A 28 3.45 -1.18 -9.17
N VAL A 29 3.80 -2.47 -9.19
CA VAL A 29 4.69 -3.06 -10.22
C VAL A 29 4.07 -3.03 -11.63
N ILE A 30 2.76 -2.83 -11.70
CA ILE A 30 1.97 -2.68 -12.93
C ILE A 30 1.36 -1.28 -13.03
N ALA A 31 2.14 -0.25 -12.68
CA ALA A 31 1.69 1.14 -12.55
C ALA A 31 0.91 1.65 -13.77
N ASP A 32 1.41 1.41 -14.98
CA ASP A 32 0.75 1.87 -16.21
C ASP A 32 -0.63 1.22 -16.38
N LYS A 33 -0.73 -0.08 -16.10
CA LYS A 33 -2.01 -0.79 -16.16
C LYS A 33 -2.98 -0.35 -15.06
N ALA A 34 -2.46 -0.05 -13.88
CA ALA A 34 -3.26 0.48 -12.79
C ALA A 34 -3.87 1.84 -13.17
N ARG A 35 -3.06 2.74 -13.74
CA ARG A 35 -3.52 4.05 -14.22
C ARG A 35 -4.60 3.90 -15.30
N GLU A 36 -4.33 3.13 -16.34
CA GLU A 36 -5.30 2.85 -17.40
C GLU A 36 -6.64 2.32 -16.85
N SER A 37 -6.57 1.39 -15.90
CA SER A 37 -7.77 0.79 -15.30
C SER A 37 -8.56 1.77 -14.42
N LEU A 38 -7.89 2.71 -13.76
CA LEU A 38 -8.53 3.77 -12.99
C LEU A 38 -9.20 4.80 -13.91
N GLU A 39 -8.55 5.21 -14.98
CA GLU A 39 -9.09 6.15 -15.97
C GLU A 39 -10.31 5.59 -16.72
N GLN A 40 -10.38 4.28 -16.89
CA GLN A 40 -11.51 3.58 -17.54
C GLN A 40 -12.64 3.22 -16.59
N ALA A 41 -12.49 3.43 -15.29
CA ALA A 41 -13.52 3.09 -14.31
C ALA A 41 -14.72 4.04 -14.40
N ASP A 42 -15.92 3.53 -14.08
CA ASP A 42 -17.14 4.34 -14.02
C ASP A 42 -17.12 5.32 -12.84
N PHE A 43 -16.40 4.98 -11.75
CA PHE A 43 -16.33 5.80 -10.55
C PHE A 43 -15.12 5.45 -9.66
N VAL A 44 -14.34 6.47 -9.28
CA VAL A 44 -13.16 6.32 -8.41
C VAL A 44 -13.23 7.28 -7.23
N VAL A 45 -13.15 6.72 -6.03
CA VAL A 45 -12.98 7.47 -4.78
C VAL A 45 -11.55 7.30 -4.27
N SER A 46 -10.82 8.39 -4.09
CA SER A 46 -9.49 8.39 -3.48
C SER A 46 -9.54 8.99 -2.06
N MET A 47 -9.30 8.15 -1.05
CA MET A 47 -9.11 8.58 0.33
C MET A 47 -7.63 8.73 0.60
N THR A 48 -7.12 9.94 0.56
CA THR A 48 -5.68 10.19 0.62
C THR A 48 -5.31 11.30 1.59
N CYS A 49 -4.12 11.27 2.13
CA CYS A 49 -3.50 12.38 2.86
C CYS A 49 -2.62 13.25 1.94
N HIS A 50 -2.42 12.83 0.69
CA HIS A 50 -1.68 13.55 -0.33
C HIS A 50 -2.49 13.50 -1.64
N ALA A 51 -2.93 14.63 -2.13
CA ALA A 51 -3.46 14.75 -3.48
C ALA A 51 -2.38 15.36 -4.38
N ASP A 52 -2.15 14.77 -5.53
CA ASP A 52 -1.29 15.30 -6.58
C ASP A 52 -2.03 15.29 -7.92
N ASP A 53 -1.39 15.84 -8.94
CA ASP A 53 -1.99 16.00 -10.25
C ASP A 53 -2.53 14.69 -10.83
N GLU A 54 -1.81 13.57 -10.62
CA GLU A 54 -2.24 12.26 -11.07
C GLU A 54 -3.54 11.78 -10.39
N ALA A 55 -3.70 12.07 -9.08
CA ALA A 55 -4.94 11.72 -8.38
C ALA A 55 -6.14 12.49 -8.94
N PHE A 56 -5.94 13.73 -9.39
CA PHE A 56 -7.00 14.54 -10.01
C PHE A 56 -7.37 14.07 -11.43
N GLU A 57 -6.51 13.31 -12.10
CA GLU A 57 -6.78 12.79 -13.44
C GLU A 57 -7.79 11.65 -13.42
N TYR A 58 -7.75 10.76 -12.42
CA TYR A 58 -8.61 9.57 -12.38
C TYR A 58 -9.68 9.56 -11.29
N ALA A 59 -9.58 10.40 -10.25
CA ALA A 59 -10.52 10.34 -9.13
C ALA A 59 -11.71 11.28 -9.32
N ASP A 60 -12.93 10.73 -9.29
CA ASP A 60 -14.17 11.52 -9.27
C ASP A 60 -14.38 12.21 -7.93
N VAL A 61 -13.93 11.58 -6.84
CA VAL A 61 -14.03 12.13 -5.49
C VAL A 61 -12.72 11.91 -4.74
N ILE A 62 -12.18 13.00 -4.18
CA ILE A 62 -11.02 12.96 -3.30
C ILE A 62 -11.47 13.32 -1.88
N LEU A 63 -11.28 12.41 -0.92
CA LEU A 63 -11.59 12.62 0.48
C LEU A 63 -10.30 12.76 1.29
N PRO A 64 -10.10 13.89 2.01
CA PRO A 64 -8.93 14.07 2.84
C PRO A 64 -8.98 13.14 4.06
N VAL A 65 -7.96 12.31 4.23
CA VAL A 65 -7.83 11.44 5.41
C VAL A 65 -6.55 11.75 6.17
N ALA A 66 -6.61 11.58 7.49
CA ALA A 66 -5.50 11.79 8.38
C ALA A 66 -4.32 10.88 8.04
N SER A 67 -3.10 11.41 8.12
CA SER A 67 -1.85 10.64 7.98
C SER A 67 -1.65 9.67 9.15
N PHE A 68 -0.60 8.86 9.12
CA PHE A 68 -0.29 7.94 10.21
C PHE A 68 0.11 8.66 11.51
N LEU A 69 0.65 9.88 11.42
CA LEU A 69 0.98 10.70 12.59
C LEU A 69 -0.24 11.34 13.24
N GLU A 70 -1.34 11.46 12.51
CA GLU A 70 -2.56 12.20 12.87
C GLU A 70 -3.71 11.28 13.27
N THR A 71 -3.48 9.99 13.31
CA THR A 71 -4.48 8.98 13.69
C THR A 71 -3.89 7.94 14.62
N SER A 72 -4.70 7.41 15.51
CA SER A 72 -4.34 6.18 16.24
C SER A 72 -4.54 4.96 15.35
N GLY A 73 -3.77 3.91 15.60
CA GLY A 73 -3.86 2.70 14.82
C GLY A 73 -3.05 1.55 15.41
N SER A 74 -2.86 0.51 14.60
CA SER A 74 -2.07 -0.67 14.96
C SER A 74 -1.30 -1.17 13.76
N TYR A 75 -0.08 -1.60 13.99
CA TYR A 75 0.74 -2.32 13.02
C TYR A 75 1.05 -3.72 13.53
N VAL A 76 1.16 -4.65 12.62
CA VAL A 76 1.64 -6.00 12.89
C VAL A 76 2.88 -6.24 12.05
N ASN A 77 4.01 -6.55 12.70
CA ASN A 77 5.25 -6.80 12.00
C ASN A 77 5.31 -8.23 11.43
N VAL A 78 6.37 -8.56 10.71
CA VAL A 78 6.57 -9.88 10.08
C VAL A 78 6.65 -11.03 11.10
N ASN A 79 6.95 -10.76 12.37
CA ASN A 79 6.94 -11.74 13.45
C ASN A 79 5.56 -11.91 14.10
N GLY A 80 4.54 -11.21 13.58
CA GLY A 80 3.20 -11.23 14.16
C GLY A 80 3.04 -10.39 15.43
N LEU A 81 4.04 -9.57 15.79
CA LEU A 81 3.94 -8.69 16.94
C LEU A 81 3.01 -7.53 16.64
N TRP A 82 1.97 -7.42 17.45
CA TRP A 82 0.99 -6.35 17.37
C TRP A 82 1.43 -5.14 18.16
N GLN A 83 1.51 -3.99 17.53
CA GLN A 83 1.95 -2.74 18.11
C GLN A 83 0.88 -1.65 17.92
N ASP A 84 0.33 -1.16 19.01
CA ASP A 84 -0.66 -0.09 19.03
C ASP A 84 0.04 1.26 19.19
N PHE A 85 -0.48 2.28 18.55
CA PHE A 85 0.03 3.65 18.65
C PHE A 85 -1.10 4.67 18.73
N ALA A 86 -0.80 5.81 19.33
CA ALA A 86 -1.69 6.97 19.40
C ALA A 86 -1.30 8.02 18.35
N ALA A 87 -2.24 8.89 18.00
CA ALA A 87 -1.93 10.05 17.19
C ALA A 87 -0.91 10.95 17.90
N ALA A 88 0.10 11.40 17.18
CA ALA A 88 1.12 12.33 17.68
C ALA A 88 0.67 13.79 17.57
N VAL A 89 -0.12 14.10 16.55
CA VAL A 89 -0.63 15.44 16.24
C VAL A 89 -2.09 15.36 15.76
N SER A 90 -2.77 16.49 15.78
CA SER A 90 -4.13 16.59 15.20
C SER A 90 -4.08 16.68 13.69
N ALA A 91 -5.04 16.05 13.00
CA ALA A 91 -5.16 16.18 11.57
C ALA A 91 -5.50 17.64 11.17
N PRO A 92 -4.92 18.17 10.09
CA PRO A 92 -5.18 19.52 9.62
C PRO A 92 -6.54 19.63 8.93
N GLY A 93 -7.14 20.81 9.00
CA GLY A 93 -8.37 21.15 8.28
C GLY A 93 -9.50 20.17 8.50
N GLU A 94 -10.07 19.68 7.42
CA GLU A 94 -11.19 18.74 7.44
C GLU A 94 -10.78 17.27 7.41
N ALA A 95 -9.49 16.97 7.34
CA ALA A 95 -8.98 15.59 7.31
C ALA A 95 -9.44 14.82 8.55
N LYS A 96 -9.93 13.60 8.34
CA LYS A 96 -10.42 12.72 9.40
C LYS A 96 -9.68 11.37 9.35
N PRO A 97 -9.53 10.68 10.49
CA PRO A 97 -9.08 9.30 10.47
C PRO A 97 -9.88 8.46 9.48
N ALA A 98 -9.20 7.69 8.63
CA ALA A 98 -9.85 6.94 7.56
C ALA A 98 -10.95 6.00 8.05
N TRP A 99 -10.81 5.41 9.25
CA TRP A 99 -11.85 4.56 9.85
C TRP A 99 -13.16 5.31 10.11
N LYS A 100 -13.10 6.63 10.44
CA LYS A 100 -14.29 7.46 10.62
C LYS A 100 -14.99 7.71 9.29
N VAL A 101 -14.24 7.98 8.24
CA VAL A 101 -14.77 8.16 6.88
C VAL A 101 -15.45 6.88 6.42
N LEU A 102 -14.77 5.73 6.56
CA LEU A 102 -15.31 4.41 6.21
C LEU A 102 -16.55 4.04 7.04
N ARG A 103 -16.57 4.39 8.34
CA ARG A 103 -17.75 4.20 9.18
C ARG A 103 -18.95 4.98 8.65
N VAL A 104 -18.77 6.25 8.34
CA VAL A 104 -19.86 7.09 7.78
C VAL A 104 -20.33 6.53 6.44
N LEU A 105 -19.40 6.15 5.58
CA LEU A 105 -19.72 5.52 4.29
C LEU A 105 -20.51 4.22 4.49
N GLY A 106 -20.10 3.37 5.42
CA GLY A 106 -20.82 2.14 5.75
C GLY A 106 -22.26 2.40 6.21
N ASN A 107 -22.47 3.41 7.06
CA ASN A 107 -23.80 3.79 7.50
C ASN A 107 -24.67 4.35 6.34
N LEU A 108 -24.10 5.18 5.46
CA LEU A 108 -24.80 5.71 4.28
C LEU A 108 -25.19 4.60 3.29
N LEU A 109 -24.41 3.55 3.22
CA LEU A 109 -24.68 2.35 2.41
C LEU A 109 -25.57 1.33 3.13
N ASN A 110 -26.09 1.66 4.33
CA ASN A 110 -26.91 0.77 5.17
C ASN A 110 -26.24 -0.57 5.49
N LEU A 111 -24.91 -0.58 5.63
CA LEU A 111 -24.17 -1.76 6.06
C LEU A 111 -24.34 -1.98 7.56
N LYS A 112 -24.43 -3.24 7.98
CA LYS A 112 -24.57 -3.60 9.39
C LYS A 112 -23.24 -3.53 10.14
N ASN A 113 -23.29 -3.21 11.43
CA ASN A 113 -22.13 -3.20 12.32
C ASN A 113 -21.08 -2.12 12.00
N PHE A 114 -21.52 -0.92 11.62
CA PHE A 114 -20.67 0.25 11.41
C PHE A 114 -20.84 1.33 12.50
N ASP A 115 -21.22 0.92 13.73
CA ASP A 115 -21.53 1.82 14.85
C ASP A 115 -20.33 2.10 15.77
N TYR A 116 -19.11 1.97 15.23
CA TYR A 116 -17.89 2.23 15.99
C TYR A 116 -17.82 3.67 16.50
N VAL A 117 -17.49 3.85 17.76
CA VAL A 117 -17.33 5.15 18.40
C VAL A 117 -15.87 5.55 18.46
N SER A 118 -14.96 4.57 18.53
CA SER A 118 -13.53 4.79 18.68
C SER A 118 -12.69 3.86 17.80
N ALA A 119 -11.42 4.22 17.57
CA ALA A 119 -10.45 3.33 16.94
C ALA A 119 -10.19 2.07 17.78
N GLU A 120 -10.40 2.17 19.10
CA GLU A 120 -10.30 1.05 20.03
C GLU A 120 -11.37 -0.02 19.76
N ASP A 121 -12.58 0.39 19.43
CA ASP A 121 -13.68 -0.54 19.12
C ASP A 121 -13.35 -1.33 17.86
N VAL A 122 -12.87 -0.64 16.79
CA VAL A 122 -12.42 -1.28 15.57
C VAL A 122 -11.28 -2.27 15.85
N ARG A 123 -10.30 -1.86 16.67
CA ARG A 123 -9.16 -2.71 17.07
C ARG A 123 -9.60 -3.96 17.81
N LYS A 124 -10.51 -3.83 18.78
CA LYS A 124 -11.04 -4.97 19.54
C LYS A 124 -11.71 -5.98 18.63
N GLU A 125 -12.50 -5.53 17.67
CA GLU A 125 -13.15 -6.41 16.71
C GLU A 125 -12.14 -7.13 15.82
N VAL A 126 -11.15 -6.40 15.27
CA VAL A 126 -10.09 -6.99 14.44
C VAL A 126 -9.31 -8.04 15.22
N LYS A 127 -8.88 -7.72 16.45
CA LYS A 127 -8.18 -8.68 17.34
C LYS A 127 -9.04 -9.91 17.62
N GLY A 128 -10.32 -9.73 17.89
CA GLY A 128 -11.26 -10.84 18.10
C GLY A 128 -11.41 -11.75 16.89
N ARG A 129 -11.52 -11.18 15.71
CA ARG A 129 -11.61 -11.93 14.45
C ARG A 129 -10.31 -12.68 14.12
N LEU A 130 -9.16 -12.06 14.34
CA LEU A 130 -7.85 -12.69 14.10
C LEU A 130 -7.59 -13.82 15.10
N SER A 131 -7.95 -13.67 16.36
CA SER A 131 -7.85 -14.74 17.36
C SER A 131 -8.67 -15.98 16.97
N ALA A 132 -9.80 -15.79 16.30
CA ALA A 132 -10.62 -16.88 15.78
C ALA A 132 -10.01 -17.58 14.56
N VAL A 133 -9.11 -16.92 13.81
CA VAL A 133 -8.43 -17.49 12.64
C VAL A 133 -7.30 -18.45 13.06
N GLY A 134 -6.69 -18.23 14.25
CA GLY A 134 -5.67 -19.10 14.84
C GLY A 134 -4.52 -19.44 13.89
N ASP A 135 -3.95 -20.62 14.04
CA ASP A 135 -2.84 -21.16 13.23
C ASP A 135 -3.16 -21.44 11.75
N ARG A 136 -4.30 -20.98 11.24
CA ARG A 136 -4.70 -21.24 9.85
C ARG A 136 -3.85 -20.52 8.80
N ILE A 137 -3.09 -19.52 9.21
CA ILE A 137 -2.14 -18.81 8.33
C ILE A 137 -0.79 -19.54 8.37
N LYS A 138 -0.79 -20.80 8.02
CA LYS A 138 0.47 -21.46 7.63
C LYS A 138 0.71 -21.13 6.16
N PRO A 139 1.81 -20.45 5.82
CA PRO A 139 2.12 -20.18 4.42
C PRO A 139 2.21 -21.52 3.68
N LYS A 140 1.32 -21.76 2.76
CA LYS A 140 1.36 -22.92 1.85
C LYS A 140 2.36 -22.68 0.70
N TRP A 141 3.32 -21.77 0.92
CA TRP A 141 4.30 -21.51 -0.11
C TRP A 141 5.25 -22.70 -0.22
N GLN A 142 5.29 -23.30 -1.38
CA GLN A 142 6.28 -24.30 -1.74
C GLN A 142 7.21 -23.64 -2.77
N CYS A 143 8.50 -23.73 -2.51
CA CYS A 143 9.48 -23.28 -3.50
C CYS A 143 9.29 -24.11 -4.78
N PRO A 144 9.03 -23.50 -5.94
CA PRO A 144 8.96 -24.26 -7.18
C PRO A 144 10.31 -24.92 -7.42
N GLU A 145 10.29 -26.19 -7.85
CA GLU A 145 11.52 -26.97 -8.13
C GLU A 145 12.39 -26.31 -9.19
N THR A 146 11.77 -25.58 -10.09
CA THR A 146 12.45 -24.76 -11.12
C THR A 146 11.93 -23.34 -11.07
N LEU A 147 12.81 -22.39 -10.81
CA LEU A 147 12.48 -20.98 -11.01
C LEU A 147 12.37 -20.72 -12.53
N PRO A 148 11.28 -20.08 -13.00
CA PRO A 148 11.20 -19.70 -14.40
C PRO A 148 12.39 -18.79 -14.73
N ARG A 149 13.22 -19.22 -15.66
CA ARG A 149 14.42 -18.46 -16.12
C ARG A 149 14.05 -17.33 -17.06
N ASP A 150 12.84 -17.35 -17.58
CA ASP A 150 12.38 -16.43 -18.59
C ASP A 150 11.58 -15.29 -17.95
N GLY A 151 12.14 -14.10 -18.01
CA GLY A 151 11.35 -12.87 -17.98
C GLY A 151 11.25 -12.10 -16.67
N PHE A 152 11.79 -12.55 -15.54
CA PHE A 152 11.84 -11.69 -14.35
C PHE A 152 13.16 -10.91 -14.30
N ALA A 153 13.25 -9.84 -15.07
CA ALA A 153 14.23 -8.81 -14.80
C ALA A 153 13.65 -7.91 -13.69
N PRO A 154 14.17 -7.97 -12.44
CA PRO A 154 13.73 -7.03 -11.43
C PRO A 154 14.04 -5.62 -11.94
N ARG A 155 13.01 -4.81 -12.18
CA ARG A 155 13.23 -3.38 -12.42
C ARG A 155 13.86 -2.81 -11.16
N PRO A 156 15.00 -2.12 -11.25
CA PRO A 156 15.54 -1.43 -10.10
C PRO A 156 14.51 -0.41 -9.66
N VAL A 157 13.96 -0.61 -8.49
CA VAL A 157 12.96 0.27 -7.93
C VAL A 157 13.69 1.35 -7.14
N ASN A 158 13.47 2.61 -7.52
CA ASN A 158 13.98 3.74 -6.76
C ASN A 158 13.13 3.92 -5.50
N MET A 159 13.68 3.57 -4.33
CA MET A 159 13.00 3.66 -3.03
C MET A 159 12.45 5.07 -2.76
N TYR A 160 13.14 6.12 -3.23
CA TYR A 160 12.71 7.50 -3.07
C TYR A 160 11.48 7.87 -3.93
N GLN A 161 11.11 7.03 -4.88
CA GLN A 161 9.95 7.27 -5.76
C GLN A 161 8.73 6.43 -5.41
N ILE A 162 8.90 5.33 -4.67
CA ILE A 162 7.78 4.44 -4.32
C ILE A 162 7.00 4.98 -3.12
N ASP A 163 7.69 5.37 -2.06
CA ASP A 163 7.06 5.85 -0.85
C ASP A 163 6.52 7.27 -1.03
N GLY A 164 5.23 7.47 -0.72
CA GLY A 164 4.55 8.75 -0.89
C GLY A 164 5.13 9.91 -0.09
N TRP A 165 5.76 9.63 1.06
CA TRP A 165 6.41 10.64 1.89
C TRP A 165 7.79 10.98 1.36
N LEU A 166 8.59 9.96 1.04
CA LEU A 166 9.94 10.16 0.49
C LEU A 166 9.87 10.91 -0.85
N ARG A 167 8.92 10.55 -1.70
CA ARG A 167 8.69 11.19 -3.00
C ARG A 167 8.39 12.69 -2.88
N ARG A 168 7.76 13.12 -1.80
CA ARG A 168 7.36 14.51 -1.54
C ARG A 168 8.36 15.27 -0.65
N SER A 169 9.49 14.69 -0.30
CA SER A 169 10.53 15.34 0.47
C SER A 169 11.55 16.02 -0.44
N PRO A 170 11.60 17.36 -0.57
CA PRO A 170 12.52 18.04 -1.47
C PRO A 170 13.99 17.66 -1.22
N SER A 171 14.39 17.62 0.05
CA SER A 171 15.77 17.29 0.43
C SER A 171 16.18 15.86 0.05
N LEU A 172 15.26 14.89 0.12
CA LEU A 172 15.52 13.52 -0.29
C LEU A 172 15.52 13.39 -1.82
N GLN A 173 14.68 14.15 -2.52
CA GLN A 173 14.64 14.15 -3.98
C GLN A 173 15.91 14.79 -4.59
N ASP A 174 16.64 15.61 -3.84
CA ASP A 174 17.92 16.18 -4.28
C ASP A 174 19.11 15.21 -4.16
N THR A 175 18.94 14.05 -3.57
CA THR A 175 19.99 13.04 -3.45
C THR A 175 20.34 12.39 -4.80
N ALA A 176 21.58 11.96 -4.97
CA ALA A 176 22.03 11.24 -6.17
C ALA A 176 21.23 9.95 -6.41
N LEU A 177 20.86 9.24 -5.32
CA LEU A 177 20.04 8.04 -5.39
C LEU A 177 18.61 8.31 -5.90
N ALA A 178 17.99 9.40 -5.43
CA ALA A 178 16.67 9.80 -5.91
C ALA A 178 16.69 10.16 -7.41
N LYS A 179 17.77 10.82 -7.84
CA LYS A 179 18.00 11.20 -9.25
C LYS A 179 18.43 10.02 -10.14
N GLY A 180 18.55 8.81 -9.59
CA GLY A 180 18.94 7.61 -10.35
C GLY A 180 20.39 7.59 -10.84
N GLN A 181 21.22 8.56 -10.43
CA GLN A 181 22.57 8.74 -10.99
C GLN A 181 23.57 7.67 -10.52
N GLU A 182 23.38 7.10 -9.33
CA GLU A 182 24.32 6.11 -8.75
C GLU A 182 23.95 4.66 -9.02
N ILE A 183 22.69 4.37 -9.28
CA ILE A 183 22.22 2.98 -9.50
C ILE A 183 22.89 2.38 -10.75
N LEU A 184 23.23 3.22 -11.71
CA LEU A 184 23.88 2.79 -12.96
C LEU A 184 25.40 2.65 -12.85
N LYS A 185 26.03 3.16 -11.77
CA LYS A 185 27.50 3.18 -11.60
C LYS A 185 28.02 2.10 -10.65
N ARG A 186 27.17 1.33 -9.98
CA ARG A 186 27.68 0.20 -9.21
C ARG A 186 28.17 -0.87 -10.16
N PRO A 187 29.45 -1.27 -10.09
CA PRO A 187 29.91 -2.44 -10.83
C PRO A 187 28.99 -3.58 -10.42
N ARG A 188 28.47 -4.32 -11.41
CA ARG A 188 27.75 -5.56 -11.13
C ARG A 188 28.64 -6.34 -10.18
N LEU A 189 28.15 -6.59 -8.96
CA LEU A 189 28.79 -7.58 -8.14
C LEU A 189 28.92 -8.82 -9.02
N SER A 190 30.16 -9.21 -9.31
CA SER A 190 30.42 -10.40 -10.11
C SER A 190 29.61 -11.52 -9.49
N PRO A 191 28.91 -12.35 -10.28
CA PRO A 191 28.22 -13.50 -9.72
C PRO A 191 29.23 -14.28 -8.89
N PHE A 192 28.78 -14.79 -7.76
CA PHE A 192 29.57 -15.63 -6.85
C PHE A 192 30.25 -16.78 -7.61
N HIS A 193 31.38 -16.48 -8.24
CA HIS A 193 32.34 -17.46 -8.71
C HIS A 193 33.49 -17.42 -7.73
N ASN A 194 33.73 -18.54 -7.09
CA ASN A 194 34.81 -18.87 -6.17
C ASN A 194 34.46 -18.84 -4.67
N ILE A 195 33.52 -19.66 -4.25
CA ILE A 195 33.58 -20.33 -2.97
C ILE A 195 33.19 -21.81 -3.20
N VAL A 196 33.95 -22.51 -4.00
CA VAL A 196 34.13 -23.96 -3.90
C VAL A 196 35.44 -24.26 -4.65
N GLY A 197 36.51 -24.33 -3.91
CA GLY A 197 37.77 -24.77 -4.48
C GLY A 197 38.87 -24.71 -3.43
N GLY A 198 39.06 -25.80 -2.69
CA GLY A 198 40.24 -25.97 -1.87
C GLY A 198 40.01 -26.78 -0.62
N VAL A 199 39.94 -28.04 -0.76
CA VAL A 199 40.78 -29.16 -0.25
C VAL A 199 40.23 -30.44 -0.81
#